data_10e9fe4c727fc97f376b5b57d72bf8b5
#
_entry.id   10e9fe4c727fc97f376b5b57d72bf8b5
#
_cell.length_a   1.000
_cell.length_b   1.000
_cell.length_c   1.000
_cell.angle_alpha   90.00
_cell.angle_beta   90.00
_cell.angle_gamma   90.00
#
_symmetry.space_group_name_H-M   'P 1'
#
loop_
_entity.id
_entity.type
_entity.pdbx_description
1 polymer ?
#
loop_
_entity_poly.entity_id
_entity_poly.type
_entity_poly.pdbx_seq_one_letter_code
_entity_poly.pdbx_strand_id
1 'polypeptide(L)'
;IEDADHERREGSLNFFIYNTLPGTTSAAGVKAQFLKKIALGERVLKEITPEFAFELLSHMKGGPSVEVLLDLLLGEDAGVARQAADVLKTQVFLYEADTDRLAAAHKDGHALASEILESYVQAEFFTKLPPVDETIQVVTLVTIVGDLSTDHLSPGGEAHSRADRELHGQCLFEFDTEKQQLLLDLKK
;
A
#
# COMPACT_ATOMS: atom_id res chain seq x y z
N ILE A 1 -6.61 10.96 15.62
CA ILE A 1 -7.61 9.88 15.43
C ILE A 1 -8.11 9.37 16.79
N GLU A 2 -7.20 9.07 17.74
CA GLU A 2 -7.57 8.47 19.04
C GLU A 2 -8.48 9.36 19.89
N ASP A 3 -8.26 10.67 19.86
CA ASP A 3 -8.98 11.64 20.69
C ASP A 3 -10.20 12.28 20.01
N ALA A 4 -10.52 11.88 18.77
CA ALA A 4 -11.66 12.41 18.04
C ALA A 4 -12.98 11.72 18.48
N ASP A 5 -14.08 12.46 18.49
CA ASP A 5 -15.40 11.88 18.58
C ASP A 5 -15.68 10.96 17.37
N HIS A 6 -16.76 10.15 17.42
CA HIS A 6 -17.01 9.12 16.43
C HIS A 6 -17.05 9.65 14.99
N GLU A 7 -17.76 10.75 14.75
CA GLU A 7 -17.88 11.35 13.41
C GLU A 7 -16.55 11.90 12.91
N ARG A 8 -15.81 12.61 13.78
CA ARG A 8 -14.50 13.15 13.46
C ARG A 8 -13.46 12.03 13.25
N ARG A 9 -13.57 10.95 14.03
CA ARG A 9 -12.68 9.80 13.90
C ARG A 9 -12.90 9.06 12.58
N GLU A 10 -14.15 8.86 12.17
CA GLU A 10 -14.47 8.22 10.89
C GLU A 10 -13.96 9.04 9.71
N GLY A 11 -14.21 10.35 9.70
CA GLY A 11 -13.68 11.26 8.69
C GLY A 11 -12.15 11.30 8.68
N SER A 12 -11.50 11.32 9.86
CA SER A 12 -10.04 11.30 9.97
C SER A 12 -9.46 9.97 9.52
N LEU A 13 -10.15 8.86 9.78
CA LEU A 13 -9.73 7.53 9.35
C LEU A 13 -9.81 7.39 7.84
N ASN A 14 -10.91 7.81 7.23
CA ASN A 14 -11.06 7.83 5.78
C ASN A 14 -10.00 8.72 5.13
N PHE A 15 -9.75 9.90 5.69
CA PHE A 15 -8.67 10.77 5.23
C PHE A 15 -7.31 10.07 5.32
N PHE A 16 -7.02 9.38 6.43
CA PHE A 16 -5.75 8.68 6.62
C PHE A 16 -5.58 7.48 5.67
N ILE A 17 -6.64 6.72 5.42
CA ILE A 17 -6.60 5.55 4.53
C ILE A 17 -6.36 5.96 3.08
N TYR A 18 -7.06 7.00 2.62
CA TYR A 18 -7.07 7.42 1.22
C TYR A 18 -6.25 8.67 0.93
N ASN A 19 -5.86 9.43 1.96
CA ASN A 19 -5.11 10.67 1.83
C ASN A 19 -3.91 10.69 2.77
N THR A 20 -2.93 11.50 2.43
CA THR A 20 -1.80 11.83 3.29
C THR A 20 -1.58 13.32 3.30
N LEU A 21 -0.82 13.77 4.29
CA LEU A 21 -0.39 15.16 4.35
C LEU A 21 0.59 15.43 3.20
N PRO A 22 0.33 16.41 2.34
CA PRO A 22 1.25 16.80 1.27
C PRO A 22 2.65 17.10 1.82
N GLY A 23 3.69 16.71 1.07
CA GLY A 23 5.07 17.04 1.39
C GLY A 23 5.68 16.32 2.59
N THR A 24 5.01 15.33 3.19
CA THR A 24 5.60 14.52 4.26
C THR A 24 6.36 13.32 3.66
N THR A 25 7.67 13.31 3.86
CA THR A 25 8.56 12.25 3.36
C THR A 25 8.30 10.87 3.95
N SER A 26 7.56 10.80 5.05
CA SER A 26 7.26 9.57 5.78
C SER A 26 5.77 9.18 5.78
N ALA A 27 4.95 9.77 4.92
CA ALA A 27 3.51 9.51 4.91
C ALA A 27 3.17 8.02 4.72
N ALA A 28 3.80 7.37 3.75
CA ALA A 28 3.63 5.94 3.52
C ALA A 28 4.14 5.09 4.69
N GLY A 29 5.26 5.49 5.32
CA GLY A 29 5.78 4.85 6.52
C GLY A 29 4.82 4.96 7.71
N VAL A 30 4.24 6.14 7.94
CA VAL A 30 3.23 6.34 9.00
C VAL A 30 2.01 5.47 8.77
N LYS A 31 1.50 5.41 7.54
CA LYS A 31 0.38 4.52 7.16
C LYS A 31 0.73 3.05 7.41
N ALA A 32 1.88 2.59 6.95
CA ALA A 32 2.31 1.20 7.11
C ALA A 32 2.43 0.81 8.58
N GLN A 33 3.06 1.65 9.42
CA GLN A 33 3.19 1.41 10.86
C GLN A 33 1.84 1.42 11.59
N PHE A 34 0.90 2.26 11.15
CA PHE A 34 -0.45 2.26 11.69
C PHE A 34 -1.17 0.94 11.37
N LEU A 35 -1.09 0.48 10.12
CA LEU A 35 -1.68 -0.78 9.68
C LEU A 35 -1.03 -1.99 10.37
N LYS A 36 0.29 -1.95 10.63
CA LYS A 36 0.99 -2.96 11.42
C LYS A 36 0.36 -3.17 12.79
N LYS A 37 0.07 -2.09 13.51
CA LYS A 37 -0.55 -2.17 14.84
C LYS A 37 -1.94 -2.79 14.80
N ILE A 38 -2.70 -2.56 13.73
CA ILE A 38 -4.01 -3.19 13.53
C ILE A 38 -3.84 -4.67 13.20
N ALA A 39 -2.93 -5.03 12.31
CA ALA A 39 -2.62 -6.41 11.96
C ALA A 39 -2.20 -7.26 13.17
N LEU A 40 -1.48 -6.66 14.12
CA LEU A 40 -1.08 -7.29 15.38
C LEU A 40 -2.19 -7.31 16.46
N GLY A 41 -3.34 -6.67 16.22
CA GLY A 41 -4.37 -6.51 17.24
C GLY A 41 -4.01 -5.54 18.37
N GLU A 42 -2.88 -4.85 18.28
CA GLU A 42 -2.46 -3.81 19.24
C GLU A 42 -3.37 -2.58 19.18
N ARG A 43 -4.07 -2.41 18.08
CA ARG A 43 -5.07 -1.38 17.87
C ARG A 43 -6.33 -2.00 17.26
N VAL A 44 -7.44 -1.77 17.91
CA VAL A 44 -8.75 -2.26 17.45
C VAL A 44 -9.55 -1.07 16.90
N LEU A 45 -9.95 -1.18 15.66
CA LEU A 45 -10.83 -0.23 15.00
C LEU A 45 -12.04 -0.98 14.43
N LYS A 46 -13.19 -0.34 14.47
CA LYS A 46 -14.42 -0.94 13.93
C LYS A 46 -14.36 -1.07 12.40
N GLU A 47 -13.73 -0.10 11.77
CA GLU A 47 -13.72 0.11 10.32
C GLU A 47 -12.59 -0.64 9.61
N ILE A 48 -11.55 -1.04 10.36
CA ILE A 48 -10.38 -1.75 9.80
C ILE A 48 -10.13 -3.00 10.63
N THR A 49 -10.42 -4.15 10.05
CA THR A 49 -10.05 -5.45 10.64
C THR A 49 -8.57 -5.76 10.38
N PRO A 50 -7.96 -6.72 11.11
CA PRO A 50 -6.61 -7.19 10.80
C PRO A 50 -6.45 -7.65 9.35
N GLU A 51 -7.42 -8.38 8.80
CA GLU A 51 -7.41 -8.86 7.41
C GLU A 51 -7.44 -7.69 6.43
N PHE A 52 -8.28 -6.68 6.68
CA PHE A 52 -8.34 -5.48 5.86
C PHE A 52 -7.05 -4.65 5.95
N ALA A 53 -6.35 -4.67 7.09
CA ALA A 53 -5.04 -4.04 7.21
C ALA A 53 -4.00 -4.71 6.29
N PHE A 54 -4.01 -6.04 6.15
CA PHE A 54 -3.15 -6.75 5.19
C PHE A 54 -3.51 -6.42 3.74
N GLU A 55 -4.79 -6.31 3.41
CA GLU A 55 -5.24 -5.87 2.10
C GLU A 55 -4.72 -4.46 1.76
N LEU A 56 -4.84 -3.51 2.69
CA LEU A 56 -4.32 -2.15 2.53
C LEU A 56 -2.79 -2.14 2.38
N LEU A 57 -2.06 -2.96 3.16
CA LEU A 57 -0.61 -3.12 3.00
C LEU A 57 -0.25 -3.70 1.63
N SER A 58 -1.06 -4.62 1.09
CA SER A 58 -0.84 -5.21 -0.23
C SER A 58 -0.97 -4.18 -1.36
N HIS A 59 -1.80 -3.17 -1.19
CA HIS A 59 -2.01 -2.11 -2.17
C HIS A 59 -0.89 -1.07 -2.19
N MET A 60 -0.13 -0.93 -1.12
CA MET A 60 0.92 0.09 -1.02
C MET A 60 2.10 -0.12 -1.99
N LYS A 61 2.44 -1.38 -2.32
CA LYS A 61 3.45 -1.72 -3.35
C LYS A 61 4.80 -0.99 -3.21
N GLY A 62 5.23 -0.64 -2.01
CA GLY A 62 6.43 0.14 -1.79
C GLY A 62 7.24 -0.29 -0.57
N GLY A 63 8.46 0.25 -0.43
CA GLY A 63 9.38 -0.09 0.65
C GLY A 63 8.76 -0.08 2.05
N PRO A 64 8.02 0.97 2.46
CA PRO A 64 7.41 1.00 3.79
C PRO A 64 6.46 -0.15 4.09
N SER A 65 5.70 -0.65 3.11
CA SER A 65 4.84 -1.83 3.33
C SER A 65 5.64 -3.12 3.38
N VAL A 66 6.67 -3.26 2.55
CA VAL A 66 7.56 -4.44 2.56
C VAL A 66 8.28 -4.55 3.89
N GLU A 67 8.83 -3.46 4.41
CA GLU A 67 9.49 -3.41 5.73
C GLU A 67 8.54 -3.89 6.84
N VAL A 68 7.32 -3.36 6.89
CA VAL A 68 6.29 -3.76 7.86
C VAL A 68 5.89 -5.22 7.69
N LEU A 69 5.70 -5.68 6.45
CA LEU A 69 5.33 -7.08 6.18
C LEU A 69 6.45 -8.05 6.58
N LEU A 70 7.72 -7.67 6.41
CA LEU A 70 8.86 -8.46 6.91
C LEU A 70 8.89 -8.51 8.45
N ASP A 71 8.58 -7.40 9.12
CA ASP A 71 8.46 -7.39 10.57
C ASP A 71 7.34 -8.33 11.05
N LEU A 72 6.18 -8.33 10.37
CA LEU A 72 5.06 -9.22 10.69
C LEU A 72 5.39 -10.69 10.38
N LEU A 73 6.08 -10.96 9.28
CA LEU A 73 6.55 -12.29 8.89
C LEU A 73 7.47 -12.92 9.95
N LEU A 74 8.37 -12.11 10.50
CA LEU A 74 9.39 -12.54 11.45
C LEU A 74 8.92 -12.43 12.91
N GLY A 75 7.67 -12.05 13.13
CA GLY A 75 7.04 -11.98 14.45
C GLY A 75 6.67 -13.35 15.01
N GLU A 76 6.20 -13.36 16.25
CA GLU A 76 5.88 -14.59 16.99
C GLU A 76 4.53 -15.21 16.62
N ASP A 77 3.59 -14.43 16.09
CA ASP A 77 2.26 -14.90 15.72
C ASP A 77 2.26 -15.60 14.37
N ALA A 78 2.09 -16.91 14.36
CA ALA A 78 2.12 -17.73 13.16
C ALA A 78 1.00 -17.38 12.15
N GLY A 79 -0.18 -16.93 12.64
CA GLY A 79 -1.30 -16.52 11.79
C GLY A 79 -0.99 -15.20 11.07
N VAL A 80 -0.48 -14.23 11.81
CA VAL A 80 0.00 -12.94 11.28
C VAL A 80 1.14 -13.15 10.29
N ALA A 81 2.13 -13.98 10.66
CA ALA A 81 3.27 -14.31 9.79
C ALA A 81 2.83 -14.96 8.47
N ARG A 82 1.84 -15.85 8.49
CA ARG A 82 1.27 -16.47 7.28
C ARG A 82 0.63 -15.43 6.36
N GLN A 83 -0.21 -14.55 6.90
CA GLN A 83 -0.84 -13.48 6.12
C GLN A 83 0.20 -12.54 5.51
N ALA A 84 1.22 -12.17 6.28
CA ALA A 84 2.34 -11.37 5.78
C ALA A 84 3.08 -12.07 4.62
N ALA A 85 3.33 -13.37 4.74
CA ALA A 85 3.97 -14.16 3.68
C ALA A 85 3.14 -14.16 2.39
N ASP A 86 1.84 -14.35 2.49
CA ASP A 86 0.94 -14.38 1.33
C ASP A 86 0.92 -13.03 0.59
N VAL A 87 0.97 -11.91 1.34
CA VAL A 87 1.10 -10.58 0.74
C VAL A 87 2.49 -10.38 0.12
N LEU A 88 3.57 -10.76 0.81
CA LEU A 88 4.94 -10.59 0.32
C LEU A 88 5.21 -11.31 -1.01
N LYS A 89 4.59 -12.45 -1.26
CA LYS A 89 4.65 -13.15 -2.56
C LYS A 89 4.15 -12.30 -3.73
N THR A 90 3.32 -11.30 -3.46
CA THR A 90 2.75 -10.39 -4.46
C THR A 90 3.48 -9.05 -4.55
N GLN A 91 4.50 -8.83 -3.72
CA GLN A 91 5.27 -7.60 -3.68
C GLN A 91 6.59 -7.75 -4.45
N VAL A 92 7.07 -6.65 -5.01
CA VAL A 92 8.43 -6.58 -5.56
C VAL A 92 9.31 -5.88 -4.53
N PHE A 93 10.42 -6.50 -4.15
CA PHE A 93 11.35 -5.91 -3.21
C PHE A 93 12.21 -4.88 -3.95
N LEU A 94 12.16 -3.65 -3.47
CA LEU A 94 12.86 -2.51 -4.07
C LEU A 94 14.21 -2.25 -3.42
N TYR A 95 14.39 -2.67 -2.16
CA TYR A 95 15.59 -2.41 -1.38
C TYR A 95 16.37 -3.68 -1.10
N GLU A 96 17.69 -3.61 -1.26
CA GLU A 96 18.61 -4.71 -0.99
C GLU A 96 18.50 -5.18 0.48
N ALA A 97 18.37 -4.24 1.42
CA ALA A 97 18.22 -4.55 2.84
C ALA A 97 17.00 -5.45 3.15
N ASP A 98 15.89 -5.28 2.45
CA ASP A 98 14.69 -6.11 2.64
C ASP A 98 14.93 -7.52 2.08
N THR A 99 15.60 -7.61 0.94
CA THR A 99 16.01 -8.90 0.35
C THR A 99 16.99 -9.64 1.26
N ASP A 100 17.95 -8.93 1.83
CA ASP A 100 18.93 -9.51 2.77
C ASP A 100 18.27 -10.03 4.05
N ARG A 101 17.28 -9.32 4.59
CA ARG A 101 16.50 -9.79 5.75
C ARG A 101 15.77 -11.09 5.45
N LEU A 102 15.13 -11.19 4.29
CA LEU A 102 14.43 -12.40 3.86
C LEU A 102 15.41 -13.56 3.65
N ALA A 103 16.55 -13.30 2.99
CA ALA A 103 17.59 -14.28 2.75
C ALA A 103 18.22 -14.78 4.05
N ALA A 104 18.46 -13.92 5.02
CA ALA A 104 18.94 -14.28 6.36
C ALA A 104 17.94 -15.20 7.08
N ALA A 105 16.66 -14.84 7.08
CA ALA A 105 15.61 -15.67 7.68
C ALA A 105 15.51 -17.06 7.01
N HIS A 106 15.63 -17.13 5.70
CA HIS A 106 15.69 -18.40 4.97
C HIS A 106 16.89 -19.24 5.41
N LYS A 107 18.07 -18.64 5.50
CA LYS A 107 19.31 -19.31 5.93
C LYS A 107 19.18 -19.86 7.35
N ASP A 108 18.45 -19.16 8.21
CA ASP A 108 18.17 -19.57 9.59
C ASP A 108 17.04 -20.62 9.69
N GLY A 109 16.51 -21.08 8.56
CA GLY A 109 15.51 -22.15 8.49
C GLY A 109 14.06 -21.69 8.63
N HIS A 110 13.76 -20.39 8.46
CA HIS A 110 12.40 -19.87 8.52
C HIS A 110 11.56 -20.35 7.33
N ALA A 111 10.59 -21.23 7.58
CA ALA A 111 9.83 -21.91 6.53
C ALA A 111 9.10 -20.96 5.58
N LEU A 112 8.45 -19.91 6.10
CA LEU A 112 7.72 -18.93 5.28
C LEU A 112 8.66 -18.06 4.43
N ALA A 113 9.85 -17.74 4.93
CA ALA A 113 10.85 -17.02 4.14
C ALA A 113 11.31 -17.88 2.95
N SER A 114 11.49 -19.18 3.16
CA SER A 114 11.82 -20.13 2.09
C SER A 114 10.72 -20.21 1.04
N GLU A 115 9.46 -20.25 1.47
CA GLU A 115 8.27 -20.25 0.59
C GLU A 115 8.16 -18.98 -0.26
N ILE A 116 8.48 -17.83 0.30
CA ILE A 116 8.50 -16.56 -0.44
C ILE A 116 9.60 -16.55 -1.48
N LEU A 117 10.80 -16.96 -1.12
CA LEU A 117 11.92 -17.03 -2.06
C LEU A 117 11.65 -18.02 -3.21
N GLU A 118 11.06 -19.19 -2.90
CA GLU A 118 10.65 -20.15 -3.93
C GLU A 118 9.61 -19.56 -4.87
N SER A 119 8.61 -18.83 -4.35
CA SER A 119 7.62 -18.11 -5.14
C SER A 119 8.27 -17.12 -6.12
N TYR A 120 9.34 -16.43 -5.70
CA TYR A 120 10.08 -15.51 -6.56
C TYR A 120 10.91 -16.25 -7.62
N VAL A 121 11.56 -17.36 -7.26
CA VAL A 121 12.28 -18.22 -8.22
C VAL A 121 11.33 -18.74 -9.30
N GLN A 122 10.10 -19.11 -8.93
CA GLN A 122 9.05 -19.55 -9.85
C GLN A 122 8.36 -18.40 -10.60
N ALA A 123 8.72 -17.17 -10.31
CA ALA A 123 8.11 -15.98 -10.88
C ALA A 123 6.57 -15.92 -10.72
N GLU A 124 6.06 -16.44 -9.60
CA GLU A 124 4.61 -16.55 -9.35
C GLU A 124 3.88 -15.21 -9.40
N PHE A 125 4.55 -14.14 -9.00
CA PHE A 125 4.02 -12.77 -9.12
C PHE A 125 3.60 -12.42 -10.54
N PHE A 126 4.32 -12.93 -11.55
CA PHE A 126 4.00 -12.70 -12.96
C PHE A 126 3.12 -13.78 -13.58
N THR A 127 3.27 -15.03 -13.14
CA THR A 127 2.64 -16.20 -13.77
C THR A 127 1.26 -16.51 -13.19
N LYS A 128 0.99 -16.11 -11.94
CA LYS A 128 -0.30 -16.32 -11.26
C LYS A 128 -1.22 -15.10 -11.29
N LEU A 129 -1.03 -14.21 -12.24
CA LEU A 129 -1.95 -13.10 -12.46
C LEU A 129 -3.30 -13.62 -12.98
N PRO A 130 -4.42 -12.99 -12.57
CA PRO A 130 -5.71 -13.32 -13.16
C PRO A 130 -5.68 -13.08 -14.68
N PRO A 131 -6.39 -13.89 -15.47
CA PRO A 131 -6.47 -13.67 -16.91
C PRO A 131 -7.08 -12.29 -17.18
N VAL A 132 -6.59 -11.64 -18.22
CA VAL A 132 -7.18 -10.40 -18.71
C VAL A 132 -8.40 -10.75 -19.56
N ASP A 133 -9.53 -10.10 -19.33
CA ASP A 133 -10.73 -10.28 -20.13
C ASP A 133 -10.48 -9.93 -21.61
N GLU A 134 -11.08 -10.67 -22.52
CA GLU A 134 -10.99 -10.38 -23.95
C GLU A 134 -11.56 -9.00 -24.30
N THR A 135 -12.50 -8.52 -23.50
CA THR A 135 -13.14 -7.22 -23.64
C THR A 135 -13.08 -6.44 -22.35
N ILE A 136 -12.44 -5.29 -22.39
CA ILE A 136 -12.38 -4.38 -21.25
C ILE A 136 -13.32 -3.20 -21.53
N GLN A 137 -14.32 -3.01 -20.67
CA GLN A 137 -15.17 -1.82 -20.73
C GLN A 137 -14.48 -0.67 -20.00
N VAL A 138 -14.23 0.43 -20.70
CA VAL A 138 -13.61 1.64 -20.16
C VAL A 138 -14.65 2.75 -20.15
N VAL A 139 -14.85 3.35 -18.98
CA VAL A 139 -15.68 4.55 -18.82
C VAL A 139 -14.77 5.77 -18.75
N THR A 140 -14.94 6.71 -19.68
CA THR A 140 -14.23 7.98 -19.63
C THR A 140 -14.85 8.87 -18.56
N LEU A 141 -14.14 9.07 -17.45
CA LEU A 141 -14.60 9.90 -16.32
C LEU A 141 -14.31 11.38 -16.57
N VAL A 142 -13.16 11.68 -17.16
CA VAL A 142 -12.70 13.05 -17.41
C VAL A 142 -12.01 13.13 -18.77
N THR A 143 -12.34 14.14 -19.55
CA THR A 143 -11.61 14.50 -20.77
C THR A 143 -10.89 15.84 -20.51
N ILE A 144 -9.58 15.86 -20.67
CA ILE A 144 -8.78 17.06 -20.48
C ILE A 144 -8.38 17.57 -21.85
N VAL A 145 -8.69 18.86 -22.10
CA VAL A 145 -8.33 19.55 -23.34
C VAL A 145 -7.06 20.33 -23.12
N GLY A 146 -6.12 20.24 -24.05
CA GLY A 146 -4.84 20.93 -24.03
C GLY A 146 -3.66 20.01 -23.70
N ASP A 147 -2.50 20.61 -23.51
CA ASP A 147 -1.29 19.88 -23.23
C ASP A 147 -1.26 19.35 -21.79
N LEU A 148 -0.89 18.09 -21.64
CA LEU A 148 -0.67 17.45 -20.35
C LEU A 148 0.81 17.11 -20.21
N SER A 149 1.40 17.54 -19.11
CA SER A 149 2.70 17.03 -18.68
C SER A 149 2.54 15.79 -17.79
N THR A 150 3.61 15.03 -17.66
CA THR A 150 3.66 13.90 -16.72
C THR A 150 3.43 14.37 -15.28
N ASP A 151 3.83 15.58 -14.93
CA ASP A 151 3.65 16.13 -13.58
C ASP A 151 2.19 16.45 -13.23
N HIS A 152 1.33 16.64 -14.22
CA HIS A 152 -0.11 16.74 -13.96
C HIS A 152 -0.69 15.40 -13.48
N LEU A 153 -0.15 14.28 -13.96
CA LEU A 153 -0.62 12.94 -13.66
C LEU A 153 0.17 12.25 -12.55
N SER A 154 1.44 12.61 -12.38
CA SER A 154 2.36 11.99 -11.43
C SER A 154 3.45 12.99 -11.03
N PRO A 155 3.13 13.93 -10.12
CA PRO A 155 4.08 14.94 -9.68
C PRO A 155 5.35 14.33 -9.09
N GLY A 156 6.51 14.59 -9.73
CA GLY A 156 7.79 14.01 -9.32
C GLY A 156 8.19 14.39 -7.89
N GLY A 157 7.81 15.59 -7.45
CA GLY A 157 8.05 16.06 -6.08
C GLY A 157 7.38 15.22 -4.99
N GLU A 158 6.26 14.57 -5.32
CA GLU A 158 5.49 13.76 -4.40
C GLU A 158 5.85 12.26 -4.40
N ALA A 159 6.65 11.81 -5.36
CA ALA A 159 6.98 10.39 -5.52
C ALA A 159 7.67 9.80 -4.28
N HIS A 160 8.50 10.57 -3.59
CA HIS A 160 9.22 10.10 -2.40
C HIS A 160 8.33 10.00 -1.16
N SER A 161 7.39 10.93 -0.99
CA SER A 161 6.50 10.96 0.17
C SER A 161 5.31 10.01 0.01
N ARG A 162 4.93 9.70 -1.22
CA ARG A 162 3.74 8.95 -1.61
C ARG A 162 4.09 7.79 -2.53
N ALA A 163 4.92 6.88 -2.02
CA ALA A 163 5.34 5.69 -2.74
C ALA A 163 4.18 4.71 -3.05
N ASP A 164 3.11 4.79 -2.29
CA ASP A 164 1.88 4.04 -2.46
C ASP A 164 1.05 4.65 -3.61
N ARG A 165 0.58 3.81 -4.52
CA ARG A 165 -0.23 4.19 -5.66
C ARG A 165 -1.46 5.01 -5.27
N GLU A 166 -2.14 4.62 -4.21
CA GLU A 166 -3.34 5.30 -3.72
C GLU A 166 -3.03 6.68 -3.16
N LEU A 167 -1.95 6.80 -2.42
CA LEU A 167 -1.47 8.06 -1.88
C LEU A 167 -0.95 8.97 -2.99
N HIS A 168 -0.22 8.41 -3.96
CA HIS A 168 0.28 9.18 -5.09
C HIS A 168 -0.87 9.68 -5.98
N GLY A 169 -1.91 8.87 -6.14
CA GLY A 169 -3.13 9.24 -6.86
C GLY A 169 -3.85 10.47 -6.28
N GLN A 170 -3.60 10.84 -5.02
CA GLN A 170 -4.14 12.08 -4.43
C GLN A 170 -3.48 13.34 -4.97
N CYS A 171 -2.31 13.22 -5.61
CA CYS A 171 -1.57 14.35 -6.14
C CYS A 171 -1.92 14.65 -7.61
N LEU A 172 -2.79 13.85 -8.25
CA LEU A 172 -3.22 14.13 -9.60
C LEU A 172 -3.78 15.55 -9.68
N PHE A 173 -3.28 16.33 -10.64
CA PHE A 173 -3.70 17.71 -10.84
C PHE A 173 -3.56 18.61 -9.59
N GLU A 174 -2.54 18.41 -8.75
CA GLU A 174 -2.35 19.21 -7.53
C GLU A 174 -2.24 20.72 -7.81
N PHE A 175 -1.86 21.12 -9.02
CA PHE A 175 -1.78 22.51 -9.46
C PHE A 175 -3.08 23.03 -10.12
N ASP A 176 -4.12 22.19 -10.25
CA ASP A 176 -5.41 22.53 -10.81
C ASP A 176 -6.53 22.08 -9.85
N THR A 177 -6.91 22.98 -8.97
CA THR A 177 -7.83 22.70 -7.87
C THR A 177 -9.21 22.19 -8.35
N GLU A 178 -9.71 22.67 -9.48
CA GLU A 178 -11.01 22.22 -10.01
C GLU A 178 -10.95 20.77 -10.47
N LYS A 179 -9.91 20.41 -11.24
CA LYS A 179 -9.73 19.04 -11.71
C LYS A 179 -9.41 18.10 -10.55
N GLN A 180 -8.57 18.53 -9.62
CA GLN A 180 -8.27 17.75 -8.43
C GLN A 180 -9.54 17.45 -7.62
N GLN A 181 -10.38 18.45 -7.36
CA GLN A 181 -11.62 18.26 -6.62
C GLN A 181 -12.57 17.32 -7.35
N LEU A 182 -12.71 17.44 -8.67
CA LEU A 182 -13.51 16.54 -9.48
C LEU A 182 -13.05 15.07 -9.32
N LEU A 183 -11.73 14.81 -9.36
CA LEU A 183 -11.18 13.47 -9.21
C LEU A 183 -11.36 12.91 -7.79
N LEU A 184 -11.22 13.75 -6.78
CA LEU A 184 -11.46 13.36 -5.39
C LEU A 184 -12.94 13.02 -5.13
N ASP A 185 -13.86 13.73 -5.78
CA ASP A 185 -15.30 13.49 -5.67
C ASP A 185 -15.72 12.17 -6.38
N LEU A 186 -15.00 11.75 -7.40
CA LEU A 186 -15.23 10.46 -8.06
C LEU A 186 -14.79 9.24 -7.22
N LYS A 187 -14.00 9.47 -6.18
CA LYS A 187 -13.54 8.43 -5.23
C LYS A 187 -14.53 8.14 -4.10
N LYS A 188 -15.51 8.98 -3.89
CA LYS A 188 -16.53 8.84 -2.86
C LYS A 188 -17.64 7.90 -3.30
#